data_b021853ce4c8451e4ee8cad5d9f78792
#
_entry.id   b021853ce4c8451e4ee8cad5d9f78792
#
_cell.length_a   1.000
_cell.length_b   1.000
_cell.length_c   1.000
_cell.angle_alpha   90.00
_cell.angle_beta   90.00
_cell.angle_gamma   90.00
#
_symmetry.space_group_name_H-M   'P 1'
#
loop_
_entity.id
_entity.type
_entity.pdbx_description
1 polymer ?
#
loop_
_entity_poly.entity_id
_entity_poly.type
_entity_poly.pdbx_seq_one_letter_code
_entity_poly.pdbx_strand_id
1 'polypeptide(L)'
;MKFDYPEMVTAMTSRDTKYDGRFYVGVHSTGIYCLPSCKAKKPKLENVLFYPTREEAIASGLRGCKRCKSEKFPDVLPEWLNSVLIFMKNNQAERLNENRLIQLTGVDISTVRRYFKTHLQTTPLSFHRRLRLNYGLQLLQSGFDYLSAAYECGYESASGFRQAFTQQFGQPPGRFYATRQNRVS
;
A
#
# COMPACT_ATOMS: atom_id res chain seq x y z
N MET A 1 30.07 -1.50 -1.17
CA MET A 1 28.76 -1.00 -1.63
C MET A 1 28.30 -1.79 -2.84
N LYS A 2 26.99 -2.03 -3.00
CA LYS A 2 26.42 -2.84 -4.10
C LYS A 2 26.23 -2.03 -5.39
N PHE A 3 26.31 -0.70 -5.31
CA PHE A 3 26.12 0.26 -6.40
C PHE A 3 27.36 1.11 -6.57
N ASP A 4 27.70 1.47 -7.81
CA ASP A 4 28.81 2.38 -8.08
C ASP A 4 28.42 3.85 -7.84
N TYR A 5 29.41 4.71 -7.75
CA TYR A 5 29.18 6.14 -7.46
C TYR A 5 28.34 6.83 -8.56
N PRO A 6 28.57 6.65 -9.86
CA PRO A 6 27.74 7.23 -10.93
C PRO A 6 26.28 6.80 -10.85
N GLU A 7 26.01 5.52 -10.57
CA GLU A 7 24.65 4.99 -10.41
C GLU A 7 23.93 5.64 -9.23
N MET A 8 24.60 5.79 -8.08
CA MET A 8 24.03 6.44 -6.90
C MET A 8 23.75 7.93 -7.14
N VAL A 9 24.64 8.63 -7.85
CA VAL A 9 24.42 10.03 -8.26
C VAL A 9 23.23 10.15 -9.20
N THR A 10 23.10 9.26 -10.17
CA THR A 10 21.97 9.21 -11.10
C THR A 10 20.67 8.97 -10.36
N ALA A 11 20.62 7.99 -9.48
CA ALA A 11 19.43 7.68 -8.66
C ALA A 11 19.00 8.87 -7.79
N MET A 12 19.93 9.56 -7.13
CA MET A 12 19.67 10.78 -6.37
C MET A 12 19.18 11.92 -7.27
N THR A 13 19.77 12.08 -8.44
CA THR A 13 19.47 13.18 -9.36
C THR A 13 18.11 12.99 -10.02
N SER A 14 17.76 11.76 -10.40
CA SER A 14 16.43 11.40 -10.93
C SER A 14 15.36 11.22 -9.85
N ARG A 15 15.74 11.19 -8.58
CA ARG A 15 14.85 10.90 -7.45
C ARG A 15 14.17 9.55 -7.58
N ASP A 16 14.94 8.53 -7.91
CA ASP A 16 14.41 7.19 -8.17
C ASP A 16 14.08 6.45 -6.87
N THR A 17 12.79 6.21 -6.65
CA THR A 17 12.26 5.49 -5.48
C THR A 17 12.71 4.03 -5.39
N LYS A 18 13.16 3.43 -6.49
CA LYS A 18 13.65 2.04 -6.50
C LYS A 18 14.90 1.83 -5.65
N TYR A 19 15.62 2.93 -5.39
CA TYR A 19 16.83 2.91 -4.57
C TYR A 19 16.60 3.29 -3.11
N ASP A 20 15.38 3.67 -2.73
CA ASP A 20 15.07 4.01 -1.35
C ASP A 20 15.33 2.83 -0.41
N GLY A 21 16.11 3.08 0.64
CA GLY A 21 16.54 2.05 1.58
C GLY A 21 17.66 1.12 1.10
N ARG A 22 18.07 1.22 -0.16
CA ARG A 22 19.22 0.48 -0.69
C ARG A 22 20.54 1.19 -0.43
N PHE A 23 20.50 2.50 -0.34
CA PHE A 23 21.53 3.38 0.15
C PHE A 23 20.92 4.71 0.63
N TYR A 24 21.72 5.50 1.32
CA TYR A 24 21.32 6.81 1.86
C TYR A 24 22.25 7.91 1.38
N VAL A 25 21.70 9.09 1.15
CA VAL A 25 22.40 10.28 0.68
C VAL A 25 22.75 11.16 1.85
N GLY A 26 23.97 11.14 2.33
CA GLY A 26 24.44 12.05 3.39
C GLY A 26 24.90 13.37 2.84
N VAL A 27 24.39 14.48 3.40
CA VAL A 27 24.74 15.86 3.03
C VAL A 27 25.46 16.51 4.20
N HIS A 28 26.78 16.49 4.15
CA HIS A 28 27.62 16.92 5.27
C HIS A 28 27.51 18.41 5.60
N SER A 29 27.29 19.27 4.61
CA SER A 29 27.07 20.71 4.84
C SER A 29 25.83 21.03 5.68
N THR A 30 24.87 20.10 5.77
CA THR A 30 23.62 20.28 6.54
C THR A 30 23.47 19.30 7.70
N GLY A 31 24.36 18.28 7.79
CA GLY A 31 24.28 17.22 8.79
C GLY A 31 23.05 16.33 8.63
N ILE A 32 22.55 16.14 7.39
CA ILE A 32 21.30 15.42 7.14
C ILE A 32 21.55 14.28 6.16
N TYR A 33 20.98 13.10 6.45
CA TYR A 33 20.86 12.03 5.45
C TYR A 33 19.44 11.90 4.91
N CYS A 34 19.34 11.61 3.62
CA CYS A 34 18.11 11.52 2.85
C CYS A 34 17.97 10.18 2.14
N LEU A 35 16.74 9.85 1.72
CA LEU A 35 16.50 8.82 0.70
C LEU A 35 16.89 9.35 -0.69
N PRO A 36 17.28 8.49 -1.64
CA PRO A 36 17.54 8.88 -3.03
C PRO A 36 16.39 9.66 -3.67
N SER A 37 15.14 9.29 -3.41
CA SER A 37 13.93 9.94 -3.94
C SER A 37 13.57 11.26 -3.28
N CYS A 38 14.35 11.77 -2.34
CA CYS A 38 14.01 12.95 -1.55
C CYS A 38 13.71 14.19 -2.41
N LYS A 39 12.55 14.83 -2.18
CA LYS A 39 12.12 16.05 -2.88
C LYS A 39 12.74 17.35 -2.33
N ALA A 40 13.74 17.26 -1.47
CA ALA A 40 14.50 18.43 -1.02
C ALA A 40 15.32 19.05 -2.17
N LYS A 41 15.86 20.27 -1.95
CA LYS A 41 16.80 20.87 -2.88
C LYS A 41 17.99 19.93 -3.04
N LYS A 42 18.42 19.68 -4.28
CA LYS A 42 19.59 18.84 -4.58
C LYS A 42 20.85 19.47 -3.97
N PRO A 43 21.64 18.70 -3.23
CA PRO A 43 22.90 19.17 -2.72
C PRO A 43 23.95 19.29 -3.83
N LYS A 44 24.99 20.07 -3.59
CA LYS A 44 26.20 20.01 -4.41
C LYS A 44 26.91 18.68 -4.15
N LEU A 45 27.40 18.02 -5.20
CA LEU A 45 28.01 16.69 -5.12
C LEU A 45 29.25 16.68 -4.19
N GLU A 46 29.99 17.79 -4.11
CA GLU A 46 31.14 17.95 -3.20
C GLU A 46 30.79 17.75 -1.72
N ASN A 47 29.51 17.94 -1.34
CA ASN A 47 29.01 17.78 0.02
C ASN A 47 28.28 16.46 0.26
N VAL A 48 28.29 15.54 -0.74
CA VAL A 48 27.53 14.29 -0.69
C VAL A 48 28.46 13.11 -0.45
N LEU A 49 28.10 12.29 0.55
CA LEU A 49 28.60 10.93 0.68
C LEU A 49 27.41 9.95 0.68
N PHE A 50 27.61 8.79 0.08
CA PHE A 50 26.60 7.74 0.04
C PHE A 50 26.91 6.69 1.11
N TYR A 51 25.87 6.28 1.83
CA TYR A 51 25.95 5.32 2.92
C TYR A 51 25.14 4.06 2.55
N PRO A 52 25.71 2.86 2.71
CA PRO A 52 24.98 1.60 2.46
C PRO A 52 23.81 1.41 3.37
N THR A 53 23.92 1.87 4.64
CA THR A 53 22.89 1.71 5.67
C THR A 53 22.58 3.03 6.37
N ARG A 54 21.43 3.09 6.99
CA ARG A 54 21.01 4.22 7.82
C ARG A 54 21.91 4.38 9.04
N GLU A 55 22.28 3.26 9.63
CA GLU A 55 23.12 3.16 10.82
C GLU A 55 24.51 3.78 10.57
N GLU A 56 25.10 3.55 9.40
CA GLU A 56 26.37 4.17 9.01
C GLU A 56 26.25 5.69 8.85
N ALA A 57 25.14 6.16 8.27
CA ALA A 57 24.89 7.60 8.16
C ALA A 57 24.73 8.26 9.55
N ILE A 58 24.04 7.59 10.48
CA ILE A 58 23.89 8.06 11.87
C ILE A 58 25.24 8.05 12.60
N ALA A 59 26.03 6.98 12.45
CA ALA A 59 27.37 6.87 13.04
C ALA A 59 28.33 7.97 12.55
N SER A 60 28.10 8.49 11.32
CA SER A 60 28.81 9.65 10.77
C SER A 60 28.31 11.01 11.26
N GLY A 61 27.44 11.03 12.29
CA GLY A 61 26.90 12.25 12.89
C GLY A 61 25.75 12.90 12.11
N LEU A 62 25.16 12.21 11.13
CA LEU A 62 24.05 12.76 10.36
C LEU A 62 22.71 12.39 11.01
N ARG A 63 21.74 13.29 10.92
CA ARG A 63 20.36 13.06 11.34
C ARG A 63 19.43 12.82 10.16
N GLY A 64 18.31 12.13 10.38
CA GLY A 64 17.32 11.87 9.36
C GLY A 64 16.64 13.13 8.82
N CYS A 65 16.33 13.12 7.53
CA CYS A 65 15.62 14.20 6.86
C CYS A 65 14.14 14.22 7.26
N LYS A 66 13.67 15.34 7.82
CA LYS A 66 12.25 15.52 8.20
C LYS A 66 11.30 15.48 6.98
N ARG A 67 11.78 15.80 5.77
CA ARG A 67 10.95 15.82 4.55
C ARG A 67 10.70 14.43 3.99
N CYS A 68 11.73 13.62 3.78
CA CYS A 68 11.59 12.25 3.28
C CYS A 68 11.47 11.21 4.41
N LYS A 69 11.58 11.64 5.67
CA LYS A 69 11.52 10.80 6.88
C LYS A 69 12.46 9.59 6.80
N SER A 70 13.68 9.80 6.27
CA SER A 70 14.69 8.76 6.09
C SER A 70 15.04 8.00 7.38
N GLU A 71 14.84 8.62 8.53
CA GLU A 71 15.01 8.01 9.85
C GLU A 71 14.00 6.86 10.12
N LYS A 72 12.81 6.96 9.51
CA LYS A 72 11.73 5.97 9.66
C LYS A 72 11.59 5.04 8.47
N PHE A 73 12.49 5.13 7.51
CA PHE A 73 12.45 4.30 6.30
C PHE A 73 13.30 3.02 6.47
N PRO A 74 12.85 1.83 6.01
CA PRO A 74 11.49 1.62 5.54
C PRO A 74 10.49 1.91 6.66
N ASP A 75 9.34 2.48 6.31
CA ASP A 75 8.29 2.71 7.30
C ASP A 75 8.04 1.39 8.03
N VAL A 76 8.30 1.37 9.32
CA VAL A 76 7.84 0.29 10.19
C VAL A 76 6.32 0.34 10.06
N LEU A 77 5.75 -0.73 9.48
CA LEU A 77 4.30 -0.83 9.34
C LEU A 77 3.68 -0.58 10.72
N PRO A 78 2.75 0.36 10.86
CA PRO A 78 2.11 0.59 12.14
C PRO A 78 1.51 -0.72 12.65
N GLU A 79 1.66 -1.04 13.93
CA GLU A 79 1.14 -2.28 14.52
C GLU A 79 -0.35 -2.48 14.20
N TRP A 80 -1.12 -1.38 14.25
CA TRP A 80 -2.55 -1.41 13.93
C TRP A 80 -2.84 -1.81 12.47
N LEU A 81 -1.92 -1.57 11.53
CA LEU A 81 -2.16 -1.89 10.12
C LEU A 81 -2.31 -3.38 9.90
N ASN A 82 -1.44 -4.18 10.52
CA ASN A 82 -1.48 -5.64 10.36
C ASN A 82 -2.81 -6.20 10.89
N SER A 83 -3.25 -5.72 12.05
CA SER A 83 -4.54 -6.11 12.65
C SER A 83 -5.72 -5.77 11.74
N VAL A 84 -5.72 -4.58 11.12
CA VAL A 84 -6.78 -4.17 10.18
C VAL A 84 -6.77 -5.01 8.91
N LEU A 85 -5.59 -5.29 8.33
CA LEU A 85 -5.50 -6.10 7.11
C LEU A 85 -5.96 -7.54 7.35
N ILE A 86 -5.59 -8.13 8.49
CA ILE A 86 -6.04 -9.47 8.90
C ILE A 86 -7.57 -9.46 9.10
N PHE A 87 -8.10 -8.47 9.81
CA PHE A 87 -9.54 -8.32 9.98
C PHE A 87 -10.27 -8.23 8.64
N MET A 88 -9.83 -7.34 7.75
CA MET A 88 -10.43 -7.16 6.43
C MET A 88 -10.40 -8.43 5.57
N LYS A 89 -9.33 -9.22 5.68
CA LYS A 89 -9.18 -10.48 4.96
C LYS A 89 -10.11 -11.57 5.50
N ASN A 90 -10.30 -11.62 6.81
CA ASN A 90 -11.08 -12.69 7.46
C ASN A 90 -12.59 -12.36 7.55
N ASN A 91 -12.96 -11.09 7.37
CA ASN A 91 -14.35 -10.63 7.52
C ASN A 91 -14.87 -10.01 6.20
N GLN A 92 -14.74 -10.74 5.11
CA GLN A 92 -15.14 -10.29 3.78
C GLN A 92 -16.66 -10.20 3.59
N ALA A 93 -17.45 -10.88 4.44
CA ALA A 93 -18.91 -10.73 4.46
C ALA A 93 -19.39 -9.50 5.23
N GLU A 94 -18.56 -8.94 6.11
CA GLU A 94 -18.94 -7.79 6.97
C GLU A 94 -18.76 -6.47 6.22
N ARG A 95 -19.75 -5.58 6.33
CA ARG A 95 -19.61 -4.20 5.84
C ARG A 95 -18.83 -3.36 6.84
N LEU A 96 -17.60 -3.04 6.51
CA LEU A 96 -16.74 -2.19 7.33
C LEU A 96 -17.18 -0.73 7.29
N ASN A 97 -17.21 -0.08 8.45
CA ASN A 97 -17.43 1.35 8.61
C ASN A 97 -16.28 2.01 9.38
N GLU A 98 -16.30 3.35 9.47
CA GLU A 98 -15.21 4.10 10.11
C GLU A 98 -15.11 3.89 11.61
N ASN A 99 -16.25 3.77 12.31
CA ASN A 99 -16.27 3.50 13.74
C ASN A 99 -15.58 2.16 14.04
N ARG A 100 -15.84 1.14 13.22
CA ARG A 100 -15.18 -0.16 13.33
C ARG A 100 -13.68 -0.05 13.08
N LEU A 101 -13.25 0.77 12.11
CA LEU A 101 -11.84 1.03 11.88
C LEU A 101 -11.16 1.69 13.07
N ILE A 102 -11.79 2.70 13.70
CA ILE A 102 -11.26 3.35 14.90
C ILE A 102 -11.11 2.33 16.04
N GLN A 103 -12.10 1.48 16.27
CA GLN A 103 -12.05 0.43 17.29
C GLN A 103 -10.90 -0.57 17.03
N LEU A 104 -10.70 -0.97 15.78
CA LEU A 104 -9.66 -1.94 15.41
C LEU A 104 -8.24 -1.36 15.46
N THR A 105 -8.10 -0.07 15.20
CA THR A 105 -6.79 0.57 15.09
C THR A 105 -6.35 1.28 16.37
N GLY A 106 -7.29 1.72 17.19
CA GLY A 106 -7.01 2.59 18.32
C GLY A 106 -6.49 3.98 17.95
N VAL A 107 -6.55 4.35 16.65
CA VAL A 107 -6.09 5.67 16.18
C VAL A 107 -7.20 6.40 15.44
N ASP A 108 -7.04 7.73 15.32
CA ASP A 108 -7.99 8.57 14.60
C ASP A 108 -8.15 8.16 13.13
N ILE A 109 -9.39 8.26 12.63
CA ILE A 109 -9.73 7.85 11.26
C ILE A 109 -8.97 8.63 10.19
N SER A 110 -8.59 9.88 10.45
CA SER A 110 -7.79 10.68 9.51
C SER A 110 -6.40 10.10 9.34
N THR A 111 -5.83 9.55 10.41
CA THR A 111 -4.54 8.84 10.38
C THR A 111 -4.63 7.58 9.53
N VAL A 112 -5.70 6.77 9.71
CA VAL A 112 -5.94 5.56 8.91
C VAL A 112 -6.14 5.91 7.43
N ARG A 113 -7.00 6.89 7.13
CA ARG A 113 -7.24 7.35 5.75
C ARG A 113 -5.97 7.86 5.08
N ARG A 114 -5.20 8.69 5.78
CA ARG A 114 -3.93 9.24 5.26
C ARG A 114 -2.94 8.13 4.96
N TYR A 115 -2.81 7.13 5.85
CA TYR A 115 -1.93 5.99 5.64
C TYR A 115 -2.32 5.20 4.39
N PHE A 116 -3.60 4.79 4.29
CA PHE A 116 -4.10 4.06 3.13
C PHE A 116 -3.92 4.86 1.82
N LYS A 117 -4.20 6.17 1.86
CA LYS A 117 -4.03 7.03 0.68
C LYS A 117 -2.57 7.15 0.25
N THR A 118 -1.65 7.30 1.22
CA THR A 118 -0.22 7.50 0.94
C THR A 118 0.46 6.22 0.48
N HIS A 119 0.18 5.09 1.13
CA HIS A 119 0.92 3.84 0.91
C HIS A 119 0.21 2.83 0.03
N LEU A 120 -1.14 2.82 0.03
CA LEU A 120 -1.96 1.86 -0.73
C LEU A 120 -2.75 2.53 -1.87
N GLN A 121 -2.61 3.84 -2.06
CA GLN A 121 -3.27 4.64 -3.11
C GLN A 121 -4.81 4.47 -3.15
N THR A 122 -5.42 4.18 -2.00
CA THR A 122 -6.86 3.93 -1.87
C THR A 122 -7.38 4.37 -0.50
N THR A 123 -8.70 4.34 -0.29
CA THR A 123 -9.27 4.50 1.04
C THR A 123 -9.43 3.14 1.73
N PRO A 124 -9.47 3.08 3.09
CA PRO A 124 -9.69 1.82 3.81
C PRO A 124 -10.97 1.08 3.38
N LEU A 125 -12.07 1.82 3.24
CA LEU A 125 -13.36 1.25 2.85
C LEU A 125 -13.37 0.76 1.39
N SER A 126 -12.72 1.49 0.47
CA SER A 126 -12.56 1.04 -0.91
C SER A 126 -11.65 -0.19 -1.02
N PHE A 127 -10.60 -0.25 -0.19
CA PHE A 127 -9.74 -1.42 -0.11
C PHE A 127 -10.52 -2.66 0.33
N HIS A 128 -11.29 -2.56 1.43
CA HIS A 128 -12.12 -3.65 1.92
C HIS A 128 -13.22 -4.05 0.92
N ARG A 129 -13.87 -3.06 0.26
CA ARG A 129 -14.85 -3.37 -0.80
C ARG A 129 -14.23 -4.20 -1.93
N ARG A 130 -12.98 -3.91 -2.34
CA ARG A 130 -12.28 -4.73 -3.35
C ARG A 130 -12.03 -6.14 -2.88
N LEU A 131 -11.66 -6.34 -1.61
CA LEU A 131 -11.50 -7.70 -1.05
C LEU A 131 -12.80 -8.48 -1.07
N ARG A 132 -13.92 -7.85 -0.69
CA ARG A 132 -15.25 -8.47 -0.74
C ARG A 132 -15.64 -8.89 -2.15
N LEU A 133 -15.40 -8.04 -3.15
CA LEU A 133 -15.68 -8.36 -4.56
C LEU A 133 -14.76 -9.44 -5.12
N ASN A 134 -13.48 -9.47 -4.72
CA ASN A 134 -12.56 -10.55 -5.07
C ASN A 134 -13.03 -11.90 -4.48
N TYR A 135 -13.52 -11.89 -3.25
CA TYR A 135 -14.14 -13.07 -2.64
C TYR A 135 -15.39 -13.52 -3.41
N GLY A 136 -16.25 -12.56 -3.80
CA GLY A 136 -17.40 -12.85 -4.67
C GLY A 136 -17.00 -13.49 -6.01
N LEU A 137 -15.91 -13.02 -6.62
CA LEU A 137 -15.37 -13.65 -7.82
C LEU A 137 -14.95 -15.11 -7.57
N GLN A 138 -14.27 -15.38 -6.45
CA GLN A 138 -13.89 -16.75 -6.07
C GLN A 138 -15.10 -17.66 -5.86
N LEU A 139 -16.16 -17.16 -5.21
CA LEU A 139 -17.41 -17.89 -5.01
C LEU A 139 -18.08 -18.25 -6.35
N LEU A 140 -18.19 -17.28 -7.27
CA LEU A 140 -18.73 -17.54 -8.62
C LEU A 140 -17.90 -18.57 -9.38
N GLN A 141 -16.58 -18.47 -9.32
CA GLN A 141 -15.66 -19.45 -9.92
C GLN A 141 -15.74 -20.84 -9.25
N SER A 142 -16.15 -20.89 -7.99
CA SER A 142 -16.39 -22.12 -7.24
C SER A 142 -17.77 -22.72 -7.49
N GLY A 143 -18.61 -22.07 -8.28
CA GLY A 143 -19.93 -22.59 -8.70
C GLY A 143 -21.09 -22.08 -7.86
N PHE A 144 -20.87 -21.11 -6.96
CA PHE A 144 -21.95 -20.40 -6.30
C PHE A 144 -22.77 -19.63 -7.33
N ASP A 145 -24.07 -19.63 -7.18
CA ASP A 145 -24.92 -18.74 -7.95
C ASP A 145 -24.69 -17.28 -7.55
N TYR A 146 -25.07 -16.40 -8.45
CA TYR A 146 -24.79 -14.97 -8.30
C TYR A 146 -25.50 -14.34 -7.08
N LEU A 147 -26.70 -14.81 -6.74
CA LEU A 147 -27.47 -14.30 -5.61
C LEU A 147 -26.81 -14.70 -4.28
N SER A 148 -26.48 -15.98 -4.15
CA SER A 148 -25.73 -16.50 -2.99
C SER A 148 -24.38 -15.79 -2.83
N ALA A 149 -23.61 -15.64 -3.91
CA ALA A 149 -22.33 -14.93 -3.87
C ALA A 149 -22.48 -13.47 -3.41
N ALA A 150 -23.56 -12.77 -3.80
CA ALA A 150 -23.82 -11.41 -3.36
C ALA A 150 -24.03 -11.31 -1.84
N TYR A 151 -24.85 -12.20 -1.28
CA TYR A 151 -25.14 -12.21 0.16
C TYR A 151 -23.93 -12.67 0.98
N GLU A 152 -23.21 -13.69 0.54
CA GLU A 152 -21.95 -14.15 1.17
C GLU A 152 -20.88 -13.06 1.22
N CYS A 153 -20.89 -12.14 0.26
CA CYS A 153 -20.04 -10.95 0.27
C CYS A 153 -20.62 -9.80 1.10
N GLY A 154 -21.73 -10.00 1.83
CA GLY A 154 -22.34 -8.98 2.68
C GLY A 154 -22.99 -7.84 1.91
N TYR A 155 -23.50 -8.08 0.69
CA TYR A 155 -24.32 -7.12 -0.03
C TYR A 155 -25.79 -7.30 0.35
N GLU A 156 -26.48 -6.20 0.63
CA GLU A 156 -27.90 -6.19 0.98
C GLU A 156 -28.82 -6.47 -0.23
N SER A 157 -28.27 -6.29 -1.44
CA SER A 157 -29.02 -6.57 -2.68
C SER A 157 -28.11 -7.08 -3.79
N ALA A 158 -28.66 -7.97 -4.61
CA ALA A 158 -28.00 -8.49 -5.79
C ALA A 158 -27.67 -7.40 -6.83
N SER A 159 -28.53 -6.37 -6.93
CA SER A 159 -28.29 -5.25 -7.83
C SER A 159 -27.08 -4.39 -7.41
N GLY A 160 -26.94 -4.11 -6.11
CA GLY A 160 -25.78 -3.40 -5.55
C GLY A 160 -24.49 -4.19 -5.75
N PHE A 161 -24.51 -5.51 -5.55
CA PHE A 161 -23.37 -6.37 -5.84
C PHE A 161 -23.01 -6.33 -7.34
N ARG A 162 -24.00 -6.52 -8.23
CA ARG A 162 -23.79 -6.50 -9.69
C ARG A 162 -23.16 -5.19 -10.14
N GLN A 163 -23.66 -4.05 -9.67
CA GLN A 163 -23.11 -2.74 -10.03
C GLN A 163 -21.65 -2.60 -9.58
N ALA A 164 -21.35 -2.89 -8.30
CA ALA A 164 -20.01 -2.81 -7.75
C ALA A 164 -19.04 -3.80 -8.41
N PHE A 165 -19.51 -5.01 -8.70
CA PHE A 165 -18.75 -6.06 -9.36
C PHE A 165 -18.40 -5.65 -10.80
N THR A 166 -19.38 -5.16 -11.58
CA THR A 166 -19.16 -4.69 -12.94
C THR A 166 -18.20 -3.50 -12.99
N GLN A 167 -18.31 -2.59 -12.03
CA GLN A 167 -17.38 -1.47 -11.90
C GLN A 167 -15.94 -1.93 -11.65
N GLN A 168 -15.74 -3.00 -10.87
CA GLN A 168 -14.39 -3.50 -10.54
C GLN A 168 -13.78 -4.38 -11.63
N PHE A 169 -14.57 -5.25 -12.25
CA PHE A 169 -14.09 -6.28 -13.18
C PHE A 169 -14.42 -6.01 -14.65
N GLY A 170 -15.14 -4.93 -14.94
CA GLY A 170 -15.52 -4.56 -16.31
C GLY A 170 -16.64 -5.43 -16.90
N GLN A 171 -17.03 -6.50 -16.22
CA GLN A 171 -18.05 -7.46 -16.67
C GLN A 171 -19.01 -7.87 -15.54
N PRO A 172 -20.28 -8.15 -15.84
CA PRO A 172 -21.24 -8.56 -14.82
C PRO A 172 -20.94 -9.97 -14.28
N PRO A 173 -21.36 -10.27 -13.02
CA PRO A 173 -21.08 -11.55 -12.35
C PRO A 173 -21.49 -12.80 -13.16
N GLY A 174 -22.61 -12.72 -13.89
CA GLY A 174 -23.10 -13.82 -14.69
C GLY A 174 -22.16 -14.33 -15.80
N ARG A 175 -21.24 -13.48 -16.27
CA ARG A 175 -20.22 -13.87 -17.25
C ARG A 175 -19.19 -14.84 -16.63
N PHE A 176 -18.89 -14.70 -15.37
CA PHE A 176 -17.92 -15.55 -14.68
C PHE A 176 -18.52 -16.92 -14.30
N TYR A 177 -19.80 -16.97 -14.02
CA TYR A 177 -20.53 -18.21 -13.77
C TYR A 177 -20.70 -19.05 -15.06
N ALA A 178 -21.09 -18.44 -16.18
CA ALA A 178 -21.30 -19.11 -17.46
C ALA A 178 -20.01 -19.74 -18.02
N THR A 179 -18.85 -19.15 -17.77
CA THR A 179 -17.56 -19.68 -18.27
C THR A 179 -17.20 -21.05 -17.68
N ARG A 180 -17.77 -21.44 -16.53
CA ARG A 180 -17.49 -22.72 -15.89
C ARG A 180 -18.39 -23.88 -16.42
N GLN A 181 -19.63 -23.59 -16.78
CA GLN A 181 -20.51 -24.59 -17.36
C GLN A 181 -20.01 -25.05 -18.74
N ASN A 182 -19.32 -24.20 -19.49
CA ASN A 182 -18.76 -24.54 -20.80
C ASN A 182 -17.41 -25.29 -20.74
N ARG A 183 -16.84 -25.53 -19.56
CA ARG A 183 -15.59 -26.31 -19.39
C ARG A 183 -15.82 -27.74 -18.90
N VAL A 184 -17.05 -28.12 -18.67
CA VAL A 184 -17.46 -29.47 -18.19
C VAL A 184 -18.26 -30.24 -19.26
N SER A 185 -18.19 -29.78 -20.53
CA SER A 185 -18.79 -30.47 -21.69
C SER A 185 -17.70 -31.08 -22.53
#